data_08710c33958ce017e394dd8b77398009
#
_entry.id   08710c33958ce017e394dd8b77398009
#
_cell.length_a   1.000
_cell.length_b   1.000
_cell.length_c   1.000
_cell.angle_alpha   90.00
_cell.angle_beta   90.00
_cell.angle_gamma   90.00
#
_symmetry.space_group_name_H-M   'P 1'
#
loop_
_entity.id
_entity.type
_entity.pdbx_description
1 polymer ?
#
loop_
_entity_poly.entity_id
_entity_poly.type
_entity_poly.pdbx_seq_one_letter_code
_entity_poly.pdbx_strand_id
1 'polypeptide(L)'
;MLNADYTPLSYYPLSLWPWQTAIKAIFLDRVDVIESYDRHVHSPSLDMKIPSVIALKQYVKPSEFPAFTRFNLFLRDRFSCQFCGSQSHLTFDHVVPRRLGGRTTWENIATACAPCNMKKGGRTPKQAGMQLYAEPIRPTHWQLQQ
;
A
#
# COMPACT_ATOMS: atom_id res chain seq x y z
N MET A 1 -9.75 7.41 -7.72
CA MET A 1 -10.21 8.65 -7.08
C MET A 1 -9.14 9.72 -7.26
N LEU A 2 -9.56 10.94 -7.56
CA LEU A 2 -8.69 12.10 -7.77
C LEU A 2 -8.80 13.07 -6.58
N ASN A 3 -7.77 13.88 -6.40
CA ASN A 3 -7.78 15.04 -5.51
C ASN A 3 -8.55 16.21 -6.18
N ALA A 4 -8.78 17.29 -5.46
CA ALA A 4 -9.49 18.47 -5.98
C ALA A 4 -8.75 19.20 -7.11
N ASP A 5 -7.46 18.97 -7.28
CA ASP A 5 -6.65 19.43 -8.41
C ASP A 5 -6.59 18.44 -9.58
N TYR A 6 -7.44 17.40 -9.55
CA TYR A 6 -7.52 16.29 -10.52
C TYR A 6 -6.26 15.42 -10.60
N THR A 7 -5.30 15.57 -9.71
CA THR A 7 -4.19 14.63 -9.59
C THR A 7 -4.65 13.35 -8.89
N PRO A 8 -4.06 12.18 -9.16
CA PRO A 8 -4.36 10.98 -8.40
C PRO A 8 -4.10 11.19 -6.90
N LEU A 9 -5.05 10.80 -6.04
CA LEU A 9 -4.88 10.93 -4.59
C LEU A 9 -3.76 10.03 -4.06
N SER A 10 -3.52 8.90 -4.71
CA SER A 10 -2.35 8.06 -4.48
C SER A 10 -2.01 7.30 -5.76
N TYR A 11 -0.72 7.04 -5.99
CA TYR A 11 -0.23 6.34 -7.17
C TYR A 11 0.01 4.85 -6.91
N TYR A 12 0.41 4.49 -5.70
CA TYR A 12 0.76 3.11 -5.33
C TYR A 12 0.22 2.74 -3.96
N PRO A 13 -0.77 1.86 -3.89
CA PRO A 13 -1.70 1.54 -4.97
C PRO A 13 -2.57 2.76 -5.34
N LEU A 14 -3.17 2.75 -6.53
CA LEU A 14 -4.17 3.76 -6.89
C LEU A 14 -5.28 3.78 -5.83
N SER A 15 -5.77 4.97 -5.50
CA SER A 15 -6.88 5.14 -4.57
C SER A 15 -8.18 4.66 -5.23
N LEU A 16 -8.55 3.42 -4.95
CA LEU A 16 -9.78 2.78 -5.41
C LEU A 16 -10.76 2.70 -4.25
N TRP A 17 -12.00 3.16 -4.49
CA TRP A 17 -13.09 3.04 -3.54
C TRP A 17 -14.13 2.05 -4.04
N PRO A 18 -14.73 1.25 -3.16
CA PRO A 18 -15.93 0.51 -3.48
C PRO A 18 -17.03 1.47 -3.97
N TRP A 19 -17.80 1.06 -4.96
CA TRP A 19 -18.83 1.93 -5.56
C TRP A 19 -19.86 2.44 -4.52
N GLN A 20 -20.17 1.64 -3.50
CA GLN A 20 -21.06 2.04 -2.40
C GLN A 20 -20.49 3.23 -1.62
N THR A 21 -19.18 3.23 -1.35
CA THR A 21 -18.47 4.33 -0.68
C THR A 21 -18.48 5.58 -1.56
N ALA A 22 -18.26 5.42 -2.87
CA ALA A 22 -18.30 6.52 -3.82
C ALA A 22 -19.69 7.16 -3.87
N ILE A 23 -20.75 6.37 -3.98
CA ILE A 23 -22.14 6.87 -3.95
C ILE A 23 -22.43 7.60 -2.64
N LYS A 24 -22.04 7.05 -1.50
CA LYS A 24 -22.22 7.73 -0.20
C LYS A 24 -21.52 9.09 -0.17
N ALA A 25 -20.33 9.18 -0.73
CA ALA A 25 -19.58 10.43 -0.79
C ALA A 25 -20.23 11.48 -1.69
N ILE A 26 -20.90 11.05 -2.79
CA ILE A 26 -21.68 11.93 -3.67
C ILE A 26 -22.87 12.52 -2.90
N PHE A 27 -23.63 11.69 -2.18
CA PHE A 27 -24.77 12.16 -1.36
C PHE A 27 -24.35 13.08 -0.21
N LEU A 28 -23.13 12.91 0.31
CA LEU A 28 -22.57 13.79 1.33
C LEU A 28 -21.92 15.05 0.74
N ASP A 29 -22.05 15.26 -0.56
CA ASP A 29 -21.48 16.40 -1.29
C ASP A 29 -19.95 16.57 -1.11
N ARG A 30 -19.23 15.45 -0.96
CA ARG A 30 -17.79 15.43 -0.71
C ARG A 30 -16.95 15.26 -1.97
N VAL A 31 -17.56 14.78 -3.07
CA VAL A 31 -16.90 14.46 -4.32
C VAL A 31 -17.74 14.91 -5.52
N ASP A 32 -17.06 15.22 -6.62
CA ASP A 32 -17.67 15.40 -7.94
C ASP A 32 -17.48 14.15 -8.78
N VAL A 33 -18.51 13.79 -9.55
CA VAL A 33 -18.41 12.71 -10.53
C VAL A 33 -17.83 13.25 -11.81
N ILE A 34 -16.66 12.76 -12.19
CA ILE A 34 -15.96 13.13 -13.42
C ILE A 34 -16.41 12.23 -14.57
N GLU A 35 -16.54 10.93 -14.30
CA GLU A 35 -16.94 9.94 -15.27
C GLU A 35 -17.72 8.80 -14.62
N SER A 36 -18.59 8.14 -15.40
CA SER A 36 -19.42 7.03 -14.92
C SER A 36 -19.36 5.86 -15.88
N TYR A 37 -19.49 4.65 -15.33
CA TYR A 37 -19.73 3.45 -16.13
C TYR A 37 -21.13 3.50 -16.78
N ASP A 38 -21.32 2.78 -17.89
CA ASP A 38 -22.67 2.55 -18.45
C ASP A 38 -23.40 1.42 -17.73
N ARG A 39 -23.43 1.52 -16.40
CA ARG A 39 -24.12 0.60 -15.49
C ARG A 39 -24.81 1.40 -14.42
N HIS A 40 -26.04 0.99 -14.10
CA HIS A 40 -26.88 1.65 -13.11
C HIS A 40 -26.96 0.85 -11.82
N VAL A 41 -27.16 1.55 -10.73
CA VAL A 41 -27.64 1.01 -9.45
C VAL A 41 -29.02 1.57 -9.18
N HIS A 42 -29.91 0.69 -8.74
CA HIS A 42 -31.30 0.99 -8.49
C HIS A 42 -31.64 0.75 -7.02
N SER A 43 -32.46 1.61 -6.47
CA SER A 43 -33.19 1.40 -5.23
C SER A 43 -34.61 1.95 -5.42
N PRO A 44 -35.56 1.73 -4.49
CA PRO A 44 -36.94 2.22 -4.63
C PRO A 44 -37.02 3.74 -4.89
N SER A 45 -36.02 4.52 -4.46
CA SER A 45 -35.98 5.98 -4.57
C SER A 45 -34.80 6.54 -5.34
N LEU A 46 -33.96 5.68 -5.92
CA LEU A 46 -32.73 6.09 -6.58
C LEU A 46 -32.44 5.25 -7.82
N ASP A 47 -32.16 5.93 -8.91
CA ASP A 47 -31.54 5.37 -10.11
C ASP A 47 -30.36 6.27 -10.52
N MET A 48 -29.17 5.72 -10.50
CA MET A 48 -27.97 6.47 -10.90
C MET A 48 -26.91 5.58 -11.52
N LYS A 49 -26.12 6.17 -12.44
CA LYS A 49 -24.93 5.51 -13.00
C LYS A 49 -23.86 5.32 -11.93
N ILE A 50 -23.16 4.17 -11.98
CA ILE A 50 -22.03 3.92 -11.09
C ILE A 50 -20.89 4.83 -11.50
N PRO A 51 -20.33 5.66 -10.58
CA PRO A 51 -19.20 6.51 -10.90
C PRO A 51 -17.94 5.67 -11.16
N SER A 52 -17.22 5.96 -12.24
CA SER A 52 -15.92 5.35 -12.57
C SER A 52 -14.76 6.23 -12.10
N VAL A 53 -14.89 7.54 -12.22
CA VAL A 53 -13.92 8.51 -11.75
C VAL A 53 -14.62 9.56 -10.90
N ILE A 54 -14.12 9.78 -9.70
CA ILE A 54 -14.58 10.83 -8.79
C ILE A 54 -13.40 11.68 -8.33
N ALA A 55 -13.63 12.98 -8.10
CA ALA A 55 -12.67 13.91 -7.55
C ALA A 55 -13.16 14.47 -6.22
N LEU A 56 -12.25 14.67 -5.28
CA LEU A 56 -12.57 15.36 -4.01
C LEU A 56 -12.91 16.83 -4.29
N LYS A 57 -13.90 17.38 -3.59
CA LYS A 57 -14.21 18.81 -3.62
C LYS A 57 -13.22 19.65 -2.82
N GLN A 58 -12.60 19.06 -1.81
CA GLN A 58 -11.60 19.72 -0.98
C GLN A 58 -10.22 19.11 -1.24
N TYR A 59 -9.22 19.96 -1.42
CA TYR A 59 -7.84 19.55 -1.61
C TYR A 59 -7.31 18.87 -0.35
N VAL A 60 -6.73 17.69 -0.54
CA VAL A 60 -6.00 16.95 0.51
C VAL A 60 -4.53 16.94 0.13
N LYS A 61 -3.68 17.45 1.00
CA LYS A 61 -2.23 17.40 0.77
C LYS A 61 -1.79 15.92 0.75
N PRO A 62 -1.23 15.43 -0.36
CA PRO A 62 -0.69 14.08 -0.42
C PRO A 62 0.39 13.85 0.62
N SER A 63 0.47 12.65 1.15
CA SER A 63 1.57 12.30 2.05
C SER A 63 2.90 12.34 1.28
N GLU A 64 3.94 12.86 1.88
CA GLU A 64 5.30 12.85 1.31
C GLU A 64 5.86 11.44 1.18
N PHE A 65 5.34 10.52 1.96
CA PHE A 65 5.79 9.14 2.02
C PHE A 65 4.66 8.18 1.67
N PRO A 66 4.97 7.07 1.00
CA PRO A 66 3.99 6.05 0.70
C PRO A 66 3.44 5.41 1.98
N ALA A 67 2.18 4.98 1.92
CA ALA A 67 1.57 4.23 3.00
C ALA A 67 2.33 2.92 3.26
N PHE A 68 2.45 2.54 4.53
CA PHE A 68 3.05 1.27 4.92
C PHE A 68 2.06 0.13 4.62
N THR A 69 2.15 -0.42 3.41
CA THR A 69 1.32 -1.52 2.93
C THR A 69 2.19 -2.70 2.51
N ARG A 70 1.59 -3.88 2.45
CA ARG A 70 2.27 -5.09 1.96
C ARG A 70 2.83 -4.89 0.56
N PHE A 71 2.03 -4.31 -0.33
CA PHE A 71 2.43 -4.05 -1.71
C PHE A 71 3.64 -3.10 -1.78
N ASN A 72 3.56 -1.97 -1.09
CA ASN A 72 4.63 -0.97 -1.09
C ASN A 72 5.93 -1.50 -0.46
N LEU A 73 5.82 -2.39 0.53
CA LEU A 73 6.99 -3.03 1.11
C LEU A 73 7.66 -3.98 0.11
N PHE A 74 6.88 -4.83 -0.58
CA PHE A 74 7.41 -5.68 -1.63
C PHE A 74 7.98 -4.88 -2.79
N LEU A 75 7.34 -3.76 -3.15
CA LEU A 75 7.82 -2.87 -4.20
C LEU A 75 9.18 -2.26 -3.83
N ARG A 76 9.35 -1.76 -2.59
CA ARG A 76 10.64 -1.28 -2.08
C ARG A 76 11.74 -2.33 -2.21
N ASP A 77 11.42 -3.57 -1.89
CA ASP A 77 12.35 -4.70 -1.87
C ASP A 77 12.42 -5.41 -3.23
N ARG A 78 11.86 -4.79 -4.30
CA ARG A 78 11.84 -5.31 -5.68
C ARG A 78 11.28 -6.74 -5.79
N PHE A 79 10.25 -7.03 -4.99
CA PHE A 79 9.62 -8.36 -4.92
C PHE A 79 10.64 -9.49 -4.74
N SER A 80 11.66 -9.26 -3.93
CA SER A 80 12.73 -10.22 -3.69
C SER A 80 13.07 -10.35 -2.20
N CYS A 81 13.46 -11.55 -1.82
CA CYS A 81 13.94 -11.82 -0.47
C CYS A 81 15.23 -11.05 -0.20
N GLN A 82 15.25 -10.24 0.85
CA GLN A 82 16.40 -9.41 1.20
C GLN A 82 17.56 -10.19 1.85
N PHE A 83 17.43 -11.52 2.00
CA PHE A 83 18.48 -12.41 2.48
C PHE A 83 19.11 -13.27 1.39
N CYS A 84 18.35 -13.70 0.38
CA CYS A 84 18.85 -14.65 -0.64
C CYS A 84 18.45 -14.29 -2.08
N GLY A 85 17.68 -13.22 -2.30
CA GLY A 85 17.24 -12.78 -3.63
C GLY A 85 16.08 -13.57 -4.24
N SER A 86 15.58 -14.63 -3.60
CA SER A 86 14.44 -15.41 -4.11
C SER A 86 13.19 -14.55 -4.26
N GLN A 87 12.46 -14.76 -5.35
CA GLN A 87 11.17 -14.10 -5.62
C GLN A 87 9.95 -14.98 -5.30
N SER A 88 10.19 -16.17 -4.77
CA SER A 88 9.13 -17.14 -4.48
C SER A 88 8.77 -17.14 -3.00
N HIS A 89 7.48 -17.38 -2.69
CA HIS A 89 6.96 -17.53 -1.34
C HIS A 89 7.36 -16.38 -0.40
N LEU A 90 7.18 -15.14 -0.88
CA LEU A 90 7.56 -13.94 -0.14
C LEU A 90 6.62 -13.69 1.04
N THR A 91 7.22 -13.36 2.16
CA THR A 91 6.60 -13.02 3.43
C THR A 91 7.22 -11.75 4.01
N PHE A 92 6.71 -11.29 5.13
CA PHE A 92 7.30 -10.22 5.94
C PHE A 92 8.11 -10.80 7.07
N ASP A 93 9.22 -10.16 7.34
CA ASP A 93 10.04 -10.48 8.49
C ASP A 93 10.43 -9.22 9.26
N HIS A 94 10.33 -9.30 10.60
CA HIS A 94 10.84 -8.26 11.48
C HIS A 94 12.35 -8.45 11.64
N VAL A 95 13.15 -7.51 11.16
CA VAL A 95 14.62 -7.54 11.29
C VAL A 95 15.01 -7.70 12.76
N VAL A 96 14.51 -6.83 13.61
CA VAL A 96 14.50 -7.04 15.08
C VAL A 96 13.15 -7.66 15.43
N PRO A 97 13.12 -8.88 15.96
CA PRO A 97 11.87 -9.57 16.31
C PRO A 97 11.03 -8.80 17.33
N ARG A 98 9.70 -8.94 17.26
CA ARG A 98 8.77 -8.29 18.20
C ARG A 98 9.11 -8.62 19.67
N ARG A 99 9.47 -9.86 19.96
CA ARG A 99 9.87 -10.29 21.31
C ARG A 99 11.12 -9.57 21.85
N LEU A 100 11.92 -8.97 20.95
CA LEU A 100 13.09 -8.17 21.28
C LEU A 100 12.82 -6.66 21.16
N GLY A 101 11.54 -6.24 21.14
CA GLY A 101 11.13 -4.86 21.06
C GLY A 101 11.01 -4.29 19.63
N GLY A 102 11.17 -5.11 18.59
CA GLY A 102 11.04 -4.69 17.20
C GLY A 102 9.62 -4.24 16.86
N ARG A 103 9.50 -3.05 16.26
CA ARG A 103 8.23 -2.47 15.83
C ARG A 103 7.95 -2.79 14.35
N THR A 104 6.68 -2.73 13.97
CA THR A 104 6.26 -2.86 12.57
C THR A 104 6.38 -1.49 11.90
N THR A 105 7.56 -1.17 11.41
CA THR A 105 7.91 0.08 10.71
C THR A 105 8.69 -0.21 9.44
N TRP A 106 8.82 0.79 8.58
CA TRP A 106 9.60 0.69 7.35
C TRP A 106 11.04 0.25 7.61
N GLU A 107 11.64 0.71 8.69
CA GLU A 107 13.04 0.48 9.07
C GLU A 107 13.28 -0.88 9.73
N ASN A 108 12.19 -1.58 10.10
CA ASN A 108 12.30 -2.86 10.78
C ASN A 108 11.61 -4.03 10.07
N ILE A 109 10.97 -3.80 8.93
CA ILE A 109 10.37 -4.88 8.14
C ILE A 109 11.15 -5.04 6.84
N ALA A 110 11.48 -6.28 6.51
CA ALA A 110 12.08 -6.66 5.25
C ALA A 110 11.29 -7.79 4.58
N THR A 111 11.33 -7.83 3.25
CA THR A 111 10.81 -8.96 2.49
C THR A 111 11.73 -10.16 2.67
N ALA A 112 11.17 -11.30 3.06
CA ALA A 112 11.87 -12.55 3.19
C ALA A 112 11.10 -13.69 2.53
N CYS A 113 11.77 -14.63 1.89
CA CYS A 113 11.10 -15.86 1.48
C CYS A 113 10.83 -16.76 2.69
N ALA A 114 9.83 -17.64 2.60
CA ALA A 114 9.46 -18.51 3.70
C ALA A 114 10.64 -19.34 4.27
N PRO A 115 11.55 -19.92 3.45
CA PRO A 115 12.73 -20.62 3.98
C PRO A 115 13.67 -19.73 4.81
N CYS A 116 13.96 -18.49 4.32
CA CYS A 116 14.81 -17.56 5.06
C CYS A 116 14.16 -17.07 6.35
N ASN A 117 12.85 -16.81 6.31
CA ASN A 117 12.08 -16.41 7.49
C ASN A 117 12.09 -17.50 8.56
N MET A 118 11.87 -18.76 8.17
CA MET A 118 11.97 -19.91 9.08
C MET A 118 13.37 -20.09 9.63
N LYS A 119 14.41 -19.99 8.78
CA LYS A 119 15.82 -20.09 9.21
C LYS A 119 16.16 -19.02 10.25
N LYS A 120 15.67 -17.79 10.07
CA LYS A 120 15.87 -16.70 11.03
C LYS A 120 15.15 -16.97 12.36
N GLY A 121 13.93 -17.50 12.31
CA GLY A 121 13.26 -18.10 13.48
C GLY A 121 13.13 -17.19 14.69
N GLY A 122 12.74 -15.93 14.51
CA GLY A 122 12.57 -14.97 15.60
C GLY A 122 13.86 -14.48 16.26
N ARG A 123 15.00 -14.69 15.62
CA ARG A 123 16.32 -14.12 16.00
C ARG A 123 16.60 -12.87 15.17
N THR A 124 17.56 -12.05 15.57
CA THR A 124 18.10 -11.01 14.68
C THR A 124 18.89 -11.66 13.53
N PRO A 125 19.09 -11.00 12.38
CA PRO A 125 19.94 -11.52 11.30
C PRO A 125 21.32 -11.95 11.80
N LYS A 126 21.98 -11.13 12.62
CA LYS A 126 23.27 -11.45 13.22
C LYS A 126 23.25 -12.74 14.05
N GLN A 127 22.23 -12.91 14.90
CA GLN A 127 22.08 -14.13 15.71
C GLN A 127 21.78 -15.38 14.87
N ALA A 128 21.17 -15.20 13.70
CA ALA A 128 20.87 -16.28 12.76
C ALA A 128 22.00 -16.57 11.77
N GLY A 129 23.10 -15.81 11.83
CA GLY A 129 24.19 -15.89 10.84
C GLY A 129 23.73 -15.50 9.44
N MET A 130 22.81 -14.54 9.35
CA MET A 130 22.23 -14.05 8.10
C MET A 130 22.54 -12.57 7.92
N GLN A 131 22.62 -12.13 6.67
CA GLN A 131 22.86 -10.75 6.31
C GLN A 131 21.78 -10.28 5.34
N LEU A 132 21.30 -9.06 5.53
CA LEU A 132 20.46 -8.36 4.56
C LEU A 132 21.33 -7.77 3.44
N TYR A 133 20.80 -7.76 2.23
CA TYR A 133 21.44 -7.04 1.10
C TYR A 133 21.51 -5.55 1.34
N ALA A 134 20.49 -4.98 1.97
CA ALA A 134 20.43 -3.59 2.37
C ALA A 134 19.66 -3.43 3.67
N GLU A 135 19.99 -2.42 4.45
CA GLU A 135 19.18 -2.05 5.61
C GLU A 135 17.82 -1.49 5.14
N PRO A 136 16.70 -1.92 5.76
CA PRO A 136 15.40 -1.41 5.38
C PRO A 136 15.27 0.07 5.76
N ILE A 137 14.87 0.87 4.78
CA ILE A 137 14.62 2.30 4.95
C ILE A 137 13.17 2.64 4.60
N ARG A 138 12.69 3.79 5.04
CA ARG A 138 11.43 4.37 4.60
C ARG A 138 11.63 4.97 3.21
N PRO A 139 10.94 4.46 2.16
CA PRO A 139 11.11 4.97 0.82
C PRO A 139 10.34 6.28 0.62
N THR A 140 10.75 7.10 -0.31
CA THR A 140 9.93 8.16 -0.90
C THR A 140 9.03 7.59 -2.01
N HIS A 141 8.01 8.33 -2.45
CA HIS A 141 7.19 7.93 -3.59
C HIS A 141 8.02 7.71 -4.86
N TRP A 142 9.02 8.55 -5.07
CA TRP A 142 9.91 8.45 -6.23
C TRP A 142 10.77 7.17 -6.21
N GLN A 143 11.28 6.79 -5.05
CA GLN A 143 12.05 5.55 -4.90
C GLN A 143 11.24 4.27 -5.13
N LEU A 144 9.92 4.33 -4.94
CA LEU A 144 9.03 3.20 -5.28
C LEU A 144 8.70 3.11 -6.78
N GLN A 145 9.03 4.13 -7.57
CA GLN A 145 8.75 4.17 -9.01
C GLN A 145 9.92 3.70 -9.89
N GLN A 146 11.08 3.42 -9.30
CA GLN A 146 12.29 2.91 -9.95
C GLN A 146 12.33 1.38 -9.96
#